data_b61712299dd847ecc0c401d4dad9a2f7
#
_entry.id   b61712299dd847ecc0c401d4dad9a2f7
#
_cell.length_a   1.000
_cell.length_b   1.000
_cell.length_c   1.000
_cell.angle_alpha   90.00
_cell.angle_beta   90.00
_cell.angle_gamma   90.00
#
_symmetry.space_group_name_H-M   'P 1'
#
loop_
_entity.id
_entity.type
_entity.pdbx_description
1 polymer ?
#
loop_
_entity_poly.entity_id
_entity_poly.type
_entity_poly.pdbx_seq_one_letter_code
_entity_poly.pdbx_strand_id
1 'polypeptide(L)'
;MNTIRLSQRGSAQTTVIVGALVAVLFVYFLFRLAVSGVKIDPDDASDAAVNSRIQSVGMVSVSDGIEPGTRTGEQVFDKTCNQCHASDASVANSPKLGNNAEWAPRIAKGFDTLIANAINGFNNNAMPARGGNPDLTDEEIARAIAFMANQSGANFVAPPAPSEEQPAAEAPAEQPAQ
;
A
#
# COMPACT_ATOMS: atom_id res chain seq x y z
N MET A 1 -45.59 -35.92 -58.17
CA MET A 1 -44.83 -35.63 -56.95
C MET A 1 -44.57 -36.93 -56.23
N ASN A 2 -43.35 -37.49 -56.40
CA ASN A 2 -42.92 -38.73 -55.79
C ASN A 2 -42.23 -38.44 -54.44
N THR A 3 -42.90 -38.73 -53.34
CA THR A 3 -42.29 -38.66 -52.04
C THR A 3 -41.52 -39.96 -51.76
N ILE A 4 -40.19 -39.83 -51.78
CA ILE A 4 -39.30 -40.93 -51.37
C ILE A 4 -39.40 -41.06 -49.83
N ARG A 5 -40.09 -42.06 -49.34
CA ARG A 5 -40.06 -42.50 -47.95
C ARG A 5 -38.78 -43.26 -47.73
N LEU A 6 -37.79 -42.63 -47.13
CA LEU A 6 -36.64 -43.31 -46.54
C LEU A 6 -37.06 -44.16 -45.39
N SER A 7 -37.13 -45.46 -45.60
CA SER A 7 -37.40 -46.50 -44.58
C SER A 7 -36.20 -46.51 -43.60
N GLN A 8 -36.34 -45.85 -42.43
CA GLN A 8 -35.43 -46.08 -41.32
C GLN A 8 -35.72 -47.43 -40.65
N ARG A 9 -35.19 -48.49 -41.23
CA ARG A 9 -35.05 -49.79 -40.54
C ARG A 9 -33.63 -49.83 -39.92
N GLY A 10 -33.34 -48.94 -38.96
CA GLY A 10 -32.31 -49.19 -37.97
C GLY A 10 -32.77 -50.35 -37.09
N SER A 11 -32.10 -51.51 -37.20
CA SER A 11 -32.39 -52.68 -36.39
C SER A 11 -32.30 -52.24 -34.91
N ALA A 12 -33.34 -52.56 -34.12
CA ALA A 12 -33.36 -52.29 -32.68
C ALA A 12 -32.06 -52.78 -31.97
N GLN A 13 -31.46 -53.81 -32.53
CA GLN A 13 -30.17 -54.34 -32.06
C GLN A 13 -29.02 -53.34 -32.24
N THR A 14 -28.97 -52.63 -33.37
CA THR A 14 -27.90 -51.63 -33.61
C THR A 14 -28.05 -50.45 -32.62
N THR A 15 -29.26 -49.99 -32.32
CA THR A 15 -29.50 -48.92 -31.39
C THR A 15 -29.11 -49.33 -29.95
N VAL A 16 -29.41 -50.56 -29.55
CA VAL A 16 -29.00 -51.08 -28.25
C VAL A 16 -27.49 -51.21 -28.12
N ILE A 17 -26.83 -51.72 -29.15
CA ILE A 17 -25.36 -51.88 -29.15
C ILE A 17 -24.67 -50.49 -29.07
N VAL A 18 -25.11 -49.53 -29.85
CA VAL A 18 -24.56 -48.19 -29.83
C VAL A 18 -24.80 -47.50 -28.46
N GLY A 19 -26.00 -47.67 -27.92
CA GLY A 19 -26.34 -47.14 -26.56
C GLY A 19 -25.46 -47.77 -25.48
N ALA A 20 -25.23 -49.08 -25.53
CA ALA A 20 -24.35 -49.77 -24.58
C ALA A 20 -22.90 -49.28 -24.67
N LEU A 21 -22.37 -49.09 -25.90
CA LEU A 21 -21.03 -48.58 -26.11
C LEU A 21 -20.83 -47.15 -25.61
N VAL A 22 -21.82 -46.29 -25.83
CA VAL A 22 -21.82 -44.91 -25.28
C VAL A 22 -21.84 -44.91 -23.77
N ALA A 23 -22.66 -45.75 -23.16
CA ALA A 23 -22.72 -45.88 -21.70
C ALA A 23 -21.39 -46.38 -21.11
N VAL A 24 -20.73 -47.35 -21.73
CA VAL A 24 -19.42 -47.86 -21.29
C VAL A 24 -18.36 -46.78 -21.42
N LEU A 25 -18.32 -46.04 -22.53
CA LEU A 25 -17.39 -44.95 -22.72
C LEU A 25 -17.60 -43.80 -21.72
N PHE A 26 -18.88 -43.53 -21.38
CA PHE A 26 -19.21 -42.50 -20.39
C PHE A 26 -18.76 -42.91 -18.97
N VAL A 27 -19.01 -44.18 -18.60
CA VAL A 27 -18.53 -44.72 -17.32
C VAL A 27 -17.00 -44.73 -17.26
N TYR A 28 -16.33 -45.13 -18.36
CA TYR A 28 -14.88 -45.07 -18.47
C TYR A 28 -14.35 -43.63 -18.33
N PHE A 29 -15.02 -42.67 -18.95
CA PHE A 29 -14.67 -41.24 -18.85
C PHE A 29 -14.83 -40.72 -17.43
N LEU A 30 -15.95 -41.04 -16.75
CA LEU A 30 -16.15 -40.68 -15.34
C LEU A 30 -15.13 -41.36 -14.42
N PHE A 31 -14.79 -42.62 -14.68
CA PHE A 31 -13.74 -43.32 -13.94
C PHE A 31 -12.39 -42.66 -14.16
N ARG A 32 -12.07 -42.25 -15.39
CA ARG A 32 -10.85 -41.51 -15.69
C ARG A 32 -10.81 -40.17 -14.99
N LEU A 33 -11.93 -39.44 -14.95
CA LEU A 33 -12.03 -38.19 -14.18
C LEU A 33 -11.84 -38.44 -12.67
N ALA A 34 -12.41 -39.48 -12.11
CA ALA A 34 -12.28 -39.84 -10.71
C ALA A 34 -10.86 -40.28 -10.33
N VAL A 35 -10.17 -41.01 -11.23
CA VAL A 35 -8.80 -41.50 -11.03
C VAL A 35 -7.75 -40.42 -11.43
N SER A 36 -8.09 -39.56 -12.38
CA SER A 36 -7.32 -38.34 -12.70
C SER A 36 -7.60 -37.26 -11.67
N GLY A 37 -7.81 -37.62 -10.41
CA GLY A 37 -8.07 -36.71 -9.33
C GLY A 37 -7.21 -35.46 -9.54
N VAL A 38 -7.86 -34.33 -9.65
CA VAL A 38 -7.21 -33.04 -9.47
C VAL A 38 -6.46 -33.16 -8.15
N LYS A 39 -5.17 -33.49 -8.21
CA LYS A 39 -4.30 -33.41 -7.07
C LYS A 39 -4.26 -31.94 -6.73
N ILE A 40 -5.16 -31.52 -5.85
CA ILE A 40 -4.98 -30.30 -5.10
C ILE A 40 -3.82 -30.66 -4.18
N ASP A 41 -2.61 -30.29 -4.60
CA ASP A 41 -1.44 -30.44 -3.77
C ASP A 41 -1.73 -29.61 -2.52
N PRO A 42 -1.76 -30.21 -1.32
CA PRO A 42 -1.95 -29.42 -0.10
C PRO A 42 -0.86 -28.37 0.07
N ASP A 43 0.29 -28.52 -0.60
CA ASP A 43 1.33 -27.49 -0.70
C ASP A 43 0.93 -26.29 -1.56
N ASP A 44 -0.04 -26.43 -2.46
CA ASP A 44 -0.56 -25.31 -3.27
C ASP A 44 -1.38 -24.30 -2.41
N ALA A 45 -1.80 -24.72 -1.24
CA ALA A 45 -2.44 -23.89 -0.22
C ALA A 45 -1.50 -23.49 0.91
N SER A 46 -0.20 -23.81 0.81
CA SER A 46 0.78 -23.37 1.80
C SER A 46 0.91 -21.84 1.76
N ASP A 47 1.13 -21.24 2.94
CA ASP A 47 1.33 -19.80 3.06
C ASP A 47 2.45 -19.29 2.12
N ALA A 48 3.47 -20.12 1.84
CA ALA A 48 4.53 -19.80 0.91
C ALA A 48 4.05 -19.74 -0.55
N ALA A 49 3.18 -20.69 -0.98
CA ALA A 49 2.62 -20.71 -2.32
C ALA A 49 1.61 -19.57 -2.52
N VAL A 50 0.81 -19.28 -1.51
CA VAL A 50 -0.11 -18.12 -1.50
C VAL A 50 0.71 -16.83 -1.57
N ASN A 51 1.71 -16.67 -0.73
CA ASN A 51 2.57 -15.49 -0.72
C ASN A 51 3.32 -15.29 -2.04
N SER A 52 3.76 -16.37 -2.72
CA SER A 52 4.41 -16.25 -4.02
C SER A 52 3.45 -15.80 -5.14
N ARG A 53 2.17 -16.13 -5.03
CA ARG A 53 1.14 -15.71 -5.99
C ARG A 53 0.64 -14.28 -5.75
N ILE A 54 0.68 -13.83 -4.49
CA ILE A 54 0.29 -12.47 -4.09
C ILE A 54 1.50 -11.56 -3.90
N GLN A 55 2.72 -12.04 -4.16
CA GLN A 55 3.88 -11.15 -4.24
C GLN A 55 3.53 -10.06 -5.24
N SER A 56 3.39 -8.84 -4.73
CA SER A 56 3.26 -7.65 -5.56
C SER A 56 4.40 -7.67 -6.56
N VAL A 57 4.07 -7.76 -7.83
CA VAL A 57 5.04 -7.69 -8.93
C VAL A 57 5.57 -6.27 -8.94
N GLY A 58 6.64 -6.04 -8.16
CA GLY A 58 7.22 -4.74 -7.94
C GLY A 58 6.24 -3.81 -7.21
N MET A 59 6.62 -3.36 -6.02
CA MET A 59 6.10 -2.08 -5.56
C MET A 59 6.55 -1.08 -6.62
N VAL A 60 5.63 -0.67 -7.48
CA VAL A 60 5.79 0.59 -8.19
C VAL A 60 5.67 1.62 -7.07
N SER A 61 6.80 1.92 -6.44
CA SER A 61 6.93 3.18 -5.74
C SER A 61 6.62 4.21 -6.81
N VAL A 62 5.43 4.79 -6.76
CA VAL A 62 5.14 6.01 -7.50
C VAL A 62 5.95 7.06 -6.77
N SER A 63 7.26 7.04 -7.07
CA SER A 63 8.16 8.09 -6.64
C SER A 63 7.57 9.38 -7.21
N ASP A 64 7.31 10.33 -6.34
CA ASP A 64 6.92 11.68 -6.72
C ASP A 64 8.04 12.41 -7.50
N GLY A 65 9.09 11.69 -7.87
CA GLY A 65 10.28 12.20 -8.56
C GLY A 65 11.22 12.99 -7.64
N ILE A 66 10.92 13.06 -6.35
CA ILE A 66 11.73 13.75 -5.35
C ILE A 66 12.61 12.71 -4.66
N GLU A 67 13.91 12.98 -4.58
CA GLU A 67 14.87 12.10 -3.91
C GLU A 67 14.53 11.99 -2.40
N PRO A 68 14.50 10.77 -1.83
CA PRO A 68 14.27 10.58 -0.39
C PRO A 68 15.26 11.40 0.45
N GLY A 69 14.76 12.07 1.47
CA GLY A 69 15.55 12.93 2.34
C GLY A 69 15.57 14.42 1.92
N THR A 70 15.13 14.75 0.71
CA THR A 70 15.19 16.13 0.19
C THR A 70 13.86 16.90 0.31
N ARG A 71 12.77 16.23 0.67
CA ARG A 71 11.44 16.86 0.77
C ARG A 71 11.38 17.87 1.92
N THR A 72 10.74 19.00 1.67
CA THR A 72 10.40 19.98 2.71
C THR A 72 9.25 19.44 3.60
N GLY A 73 9.06 20.04 4.77
CA GLY A 73 7.96 19.67 5.67
C GLY A 73 6.58 19.85 5.04
N GLU A 74 6.39 20.89 4.25
CA GLU A 74 5.16 21.16 3.51
C GLU A 74 4.91 20.08 2.43
N GLN A 75 5.93 19.73 1.64
CA GLN A 75 5.82 18.68 0.63
C GLN A 75 5.44 17.33 1.22
N VAL A 76 6.03 16.96 2.36
CA VAL A 76 5.67 15.73 3.07
C VAL A 76 4.24 15.81 3.61
N PHE A 77 3.85 16.95 4.18
CA PHE A 77 2.49 17.17 4.64
C PHE A 77 1.48 16.98 3.51
N ASP A 78 1.66 17.65 2.38
CA ASP A 78 0.74 17.63 1.24
C ASP A 78 0.60 16.24 0.61
N LYS A 79 1.66 15.46 0.62
CA LYS A 79 1.65 14.12 -0.02
C LYS A 79 1.21 13.00 0.90
N THR A 80 1.44 13.12 2.20
CA THR A 80 1.27 12.00 3.14
C THR A 80 0.35 12.34 4.30
N CYS A 81 0.54 13.49 4.95
CA CYS A 81 -0.09 13.76 6.24
C CYS A 81 -1.48 14.42 6.10
N ASN A 82 -1.73 15.13 5.01
CA ASN A 82 -2.93 15.94 4.80
C ASN A 82 -4.23 15.12 4.84
N GLN A 83 -4.22 13.85 4.43
CA GLN A 83 -5.40 12.98 4.43
C GLN A 83 -6.06 12.91 5.83
N CYS A 84 -5.24 12.98 6.88
CA CYS A 84 -5.71 12.91 8.27
C CYS A 84 -5.61 14.25 8.99
N HIS A 85 -4.63 15.08 8.66
CA HIS A 85 -4.28 16.28 9.41
C HIS A 85 -4.65 17.60 8.70
N ALA A 86 -5.17 17.58 7.49
CA ALA A 86 -5.70 18.79 6.86
C ALA A 86 -6.82 19.41 7.73
N SER A 87 -7.00 20.72 7.64
CA SER A 87 -7.99 21.47 8.42
C SER A 87 -9.43 20.99 8.22
N ASP A 88 -9.73 20.43 7.05
CA ASP A 88 -11.03 19.89 6.61
C ASP A 88 -11.10 18.36 6.64
N ALA A 89 -10.01 17.67 7.03
CA ALA A 89 -10.00 16.22 7.09
C ALA A 89 -10.97 15.69 8.15
N SER A 90 -11.78 14.70 7.79
CA SER A 90 -12.83 14.14 8.64
C SER A 90 -12.36 13.02 9.59
N VAL A 91 -11.07 12.68 9.60
CA VAL A 91 -10.52 11.62 10.45
C VAL A 91 -10.58 12.04 11.92
N ALA A 92 -11.29 11.26 12.72
CA ALA A 92 -11.47 11.54 14.14
C ALA A 92 -10.15 11.39 14.92
N ASN A 93 -9.99 12.23 15.96
CA ASN A 93 -8.85 12.24 16.89
C ASN A 93 -7.48 12.56 16.27
N SER A 94 -7.39 12.87 14.98
CA SER A 94 -6.20 13.45 14.39
C SER A 94 -6.20 14.96 14.58
N PRO A 95 -5.13 15.58 15.12
CA PRO A 95 -5.06 17.02 15.28
C PRO A 95 -5.00 17.70 13.91
N LYS A 96 -5.83 18.72 13.71
CA LYS A 96 -5.97 19.40 12.42
C LYS A 96 -4.97 20.55 12.29
N LEU A 97 -4.44 20.73 11.11
CA LEU A 97 -3.54 21.84 10.79
C LEU A 97 -4.19 23.17 11.15
N GLY A 98 -3.49 24.03 11.88
CA GLY A 98 -3.98 25.32 12.35
C GLY A 98 -4.90 25.27 13.56
N ASN A 99 -5.25 24.08 14.07
CA ASN A 99 -6.07 23.96 15.29
C ASN A 99 -5.18 23.93 16.54
N ASN A 100 -4.89 25.11 17.07
CA ASN A 100 -4.02 25.29 18.25
C ASN A 100 -4.53 24.52 19.47
N ALA A 101 -5.85 24.42 19.67
CA ALA A 101 -6.41 23.73 20.82
C ALA A 101 -6.13 22.21 20.78
N GLU A 102 -6.21 21.61 19.61
CA GLU A 102 -5.89 20.19 19.44
C GLU A 102 -4.39 19.94 19.51
N TRP A 103 -3.56 20.86 19.02
CA TRP A 103 -2.11 20.72 19.02
C TRP A 103 -1.45 21.03 20.36
N ALA A 104 -1.97 21.94 21.16
CA ALA A 104 -1.35 22.39 22.41
C ALA A 104 -0.95 21.24 23.36
N PRO A 105 -1.82 20.24 23.67
CA PRO A 105 -1.44 19.14 24.57
C PRO A 105 -0.39 18.19 23.95
N ARG A 106 -0.21 18.24 22.64
CA ARG A 106 0.80 17.46 21.92
C ARG A 106 2.12 18.20 21.89
N ILE A 107 2.10 19.49 21.56
CA ILE A 107 3.27 20.38 21.57
C ILE A 107 3.92 20.39 22.96
N ALA A 108 3.12 20.37 24.04
CA ALA A 108 3.61 20.30 25.41
C ALA A 108 4.43 19.04 25.73
N LYS A 109 4.32 17.96 24.94
CA LYS A 109 5.13 16.75 25.09
C LYS A 109 6.52 16.86 24.48
N GLY A 110 6.79 17.92 23.75
CA GLY A 110 8.05 18.20 23.11
C GLY A 110 8.18 17.61 21.69
N PHE A 111 9.09 18.20 20.92
CA PHE A 111 9.30 17.91 19.52
C PHE A 111 9.73 16.46 19.27
N ASP A 112 10.68 15.95 20.07
CA ASP A 112 11.19 14.58 19.94
C ASP A 112 10.10 13.52 20.13
N THR A 113 9.17 13.77 21.08
CA THR A 113 8.03 12.87 21.30
C THR A 113 7.09 12.85 20.11
N LEU A 114 6.84 14.00 19.49
CA LEU A 114 6.01 14.08 18.29
C LEU A 114 6.65 13.34 17.11
N ILE A 115 7.95 13.52 16.90
CA ILE A 115 8.72 12.80 15.88
C ILE A 115 8.66 11.29 16.12
N ALA A 116 8.95 10.83 17.34
CA ALA A 116 8.92 9.42 17.69
C ALA A 116 7.55 8.78 17.43
N ASN A 117 6.46 9.47 17.77
CA ASN A 117 5.10 9.01 17.49
C ASN A 117 4.80 8.92 15.99
N ALA A 118 5.32 9.84 15.20
CA ALA A 118 5.11 9.83 13.76
C ALA A 118 5.93 8.73 13.06
N ILE A 119 7.16 8.48 13.53
CA ILE A 119 8.03 7.41 13.00
C ILE A 119 7.46 6.02 13.34
N ASN A 120 7.07 5.81 14.59
CA ASN A 120 6.69 4.49 15.09
C ASN A 120 5.18 4.19 14.97
N GLY A 121 4.38 5.21 14.64
CA GLY A 121 2.93 5.13 14.74
C GLY A 121 2.43 5.44 16.15
N PHE A 122 1.15 5.75 16.28
CA PHE A 122 0.55 6.16 17.54
C PHE A 122 -0.85 5.57 17.72
N ASN A 123 -1.22 5.30 18.98
CA ASN A 123 -2.56 4.88 19.38
C ASN A 123 -3.08 3.65 18.64
N ASN A 124 -2.42 2.49 18.81
CA ASN A 124 -2.77 1.22 18.16
C ASN A 124 -2.91 1.36 16.63
N ASN A 125 -1.96 2.07 16.03
CA ASN A 125 -1.92 2.33 14.58
C ASN A 125 -3.08 3.20 14.05
N ALA A 126 -3.79 3.93 14.91
CA ALA A 126 -4.73 4.96 14.45
C ALA A 126 -4.01 6.07 13.66
N MET A 127 -2.76 6.35 14.02
CA MET A 127 -1.78 7.03 13.19
C MET A 127 -0.76 5.98 12.75
N PRO A 128 -0.72 5.57 11.50
CA PRO A 128 0.25 4.58 11.03
C PRO A 128 1.67 5.12 11.08
N ALA A 129 2.64 4.23 11.26
CA ALA A 129 4.06 4.56 11.22
C ALA A 129 4.39 5.30 9.91
N ARG A 130 5.16 6.39 10.02
CA ARG A 130 5.55 7.25 8.88
C ARG A 130 4.36 7.78 8.07
N GLY A 131 3.18 7.89 8.67
CA GLY A 131 1.95 8.26 7.96
C GLY A 131 1.51 7.23 6.90
N GLY A 132 2.02 6.00 6.99
CA GLY A 132 1.78 4.92 6.01
C GLY A 132 2.74 4.95 4.80
N ASN A 133 3.70 5.86 4.76
CA ASN A 133 4.71 5.93 3.70
C ASN A 133 6.10 5.52 4.23
N PRO A 134 6.56 4.28 3.98
CA PRO A 134 7.85 3.78 4.48
C PRO A 134 9.07 4.46 3.85
N ASP A 135 8.90 5.16 2.71
CA ASP A 135 10.01 5.81 1.98
C ASP A 135 10.41 7.17 2.58
N LEU A 136 9.62 7.69 3.52
CA LEU A 136 9.97 8.93 4.21
C LEU A 136 11.14 8.71 5.17
N THR A 137 12.12 9.59 5.14
CA THR A 137 13.21 9.59 6.11
C THR A 137 12.78 10.21 7.45
N ASP A 138 13.56 9.97 8.50
CA ASP A 138 13.26 10.51 9.83
C ASP A 138 13.34 12.05 9.83
N GLU A 139 14.27 12.62 9.06
CA GLU A 139 14.41 14.06 8.88
C GLU A 139 13.23 14.66 8.13
N GLU A 140 12.72 13.99 7.11
CA GLU A 140 11.52 14.44 6.39
C GLU A 140 10.30 14.44 7.31
N ILE A 141 10.16 13.41 8.14
CA ILE A 141 9.11 13.35 9.17
C ILE A 141 9.27 14.49 10.18
N ALA A 142 10.48 14.73 10.66
CA ALA A 142 10.74 15.83 11.58
C ALA A 142 10.38 17.18 10.97
N ARG A 143 10.73 17.43 9.70
CA ARG A 143 10.32 18.63 8.97
C ARG A 143 8.80 18.77 8.87
N ALA A 144 8.09 17.68 8.56
CA ALA A 144 6.63 17.69 8.47
C ALA A 144 5.97 17.95 9.83
N ILE A 145 6.49 17.35 10.90
CA ILE A 145 6.01 17.61 12.28
C ILE A 145 6.25 19.07 12.67
N ALA A 146 7.43 19.63 12.38
CA ALA A 146 7.72 21.04 12.63
C ALA A 146 6.76 21.94 11.85
N PHE A 147 6.52 21.64 10.55
CA PHE A 147 5.57 22.38 9.72
C PHE A 147 4.18 22.40 10.35
N MET A 148 3.60 21.23 10.65
CA MET A 148 2.25 21.13 11.20
C MET A 148 2.13 21.80 12.58
N ALA A 149 3.09 21.54 13.46
CA ALA A 149 3.07 22.07 14.83
C ALA A 149 3.24 23.60 14.83
N ASN A 150 4.13 24.15 14.00
CA ASN A 150 4.38 25.59 13.92
C ASN A 150 3.17 26.34 13.35
N GLN A 151 2.50 25.77 12.34
CA GLN A 151 1.21 26.27 11.85
C GLN A 151 0.10 26.23 12.93
N SER A 152 0.33 25.48 14.00
CA SER A 152 -0.65 25.25 15.08
C SER A 152 -0.18 25.74 16.45
N GLY A 153 0.72 26.72 16.46
CA GLY A 153 1.11 27.47 17.67
C GLY A 153 2.41 27.01 18.34
N ALA A 154 3.20 26.12 17.72
CA ALA A 154 4.56 25.81 18.17
C ALA A 154 5.61 26.75 17.55
N ASN A 155 6.87 26.57 17.99
CA ASN A 155 8.05 27.22 17.40
C ASN A 155 9.22 26.22 17.42
N PHE A 156 9.05 25.09 16.73
CA PHE A 156 10.09 24.07 16.61
C PHE A 156 11.04 24.39 15.45
N VAL A 157 12.32 24.11 15.64
CA VAL A 157 13.33 24.21 14.59
C VAL A 157 13.34 22.91 13.77
N ALA A 158 12.99 23.01 12.50
CA ALA A 158 13.02 21.88 11.59
C ALA A 158 14.45 21.53 11.18
N PRO A 159 14.80 20.25 10.95
CA PRO A 159 16.04 19.90 10.28
C PRO A 159 16.10 20.54 8.88
N PRO A 160 17.26 21.02 8.42
CA PRO A 160 17.39 21.62 7.09
C PRO A 160 17.08 20.57 6.00
N ALA A 161 16.42 21.00 4.92
CA ALA A 161 16.35 20.20 3.70
C ALA A 161 17.63 20.42 2.88
N PRO A 162 18.17 19.40 2.20
CA PRO A 162 19.39 19.55 1.42
C PRO A 162 19.35 20.64 0.33
N SER A 163 18.16 20.99 -0.13
CA SER A 163 17.93 22.10 -1.06
C SER A 163 17.93 23.49 -0.40
N GLU A 164 17.89 23.54 0.93
CA GLU A 164 17.88 24.74 1.76
C GLU A 164 19.26 24.98 2.42
N GLU A 165 20.31 24.28 1.97
CA GLU A 165 21.67 24.58 2.39
C GLU A 165 21.98 26.00 1.92
N GLN A 166 21.67 26.93 2.81
CA GLN A 166 21.99 28.35 2.73
C GLN A 166 23.49 28.44 2.49
N PRO A 167 23.96 29.29 1.54
CA PRO A 167 25.39 29.48 1.37
C PRO A 167 26.01 29.75 2.73
N ALA A 168 27.03 28.97 3.07
CA ALA A 168 27.74 29.07 4.33
C ALA A 168 27.90 30.54 4.70
N ALA A 169 27.37 30.92 5.86
CA ALA A 169 27.63 32.27 6.40
C ALA A 169 29.14 32.47 6.37
N GLU A 170 29.57 33.36 5.53
CA GLU A 170 30.95 33.78 5.35
C GLU A 170 31.50 34.06 6.74
N ALA A 171 32.48 33.25 7.17
CA ALA A 171 33.17 33.44 8.43
C ALA A 171 33.68 34.90 8.47
N PRO A 172 33.55 35.62 9.57
CA PRO A 172 34.04 37.00 9.66
C PRO A 172 35.51 36.96 9.30
N ALA A 173 35.88 37.71 8.25
CA ALA A 173 37.26 37.89 7.84
C ALA A 173 38.04 38.41 9.06
N GLU A 174 39.02 37.62 9.47
CA GLU A 174 40.00 37.96 10.49
C GLU A 174 40.70 39.24 10.04
N GLN A 175 40.41 40.39 10.71
CA GLN A 175 41.10 41.62 10.47
C GLN A 175 42.56 41.48 10.91
N PRO A 176 43.57 41.77 10.05
CA PRO A 176 44.95 41.75 10.47
C PRO A 176 45.19 42.88 11.47
N ALA A 177 45.74 42.54 12.63
CA ALA A 177 46.22 43.49 13.63
C ALA A 177 47.30 44.40 13.03
N GLN A 178 47.11 45.73 13.16
CA GLN A 178 48.13 46.75 12.99
C GLN A 178 48.74 47.05 14.32
#